data_5a4f1ffa7f1fc80443f4a0396cec3556
#
_entry.id   5a4f1ffa7f1fc80443f4a0396cec3556
#
_cell.length_a   1.000
_cell.length_b   1.000
_cell.length_c   1.000
_cell.angle_alpha   90.00
_cell.angle_beta   90.00
_cell.angle_gamma   90.00
#
_symmetry.space_group_name_H-M   'P 1'
#
loop_
_entity.id
_entity.type
_entity.pdbx_description
1 polymer ?
#
loop_
_entity_poly.entity_id
_entity_poly.type
_entity_poly.pdbx_seq_one_letter_code
_entity_poly.pdbx_strand_id
1 'polypeptide(L)'
;MLLRYLKKIFYNSVAELRLNKNQIRRFTGEKGIGRFASSKLADQLHIITKQISKNEIIVDFDWTLFSNESVFLDEIKINWYERYPELIKDSGTSLVLKNITSIWDEDKIRELRVALSRLLSPITPTEDFLIELKLPKGMEDFSGLIERPDTINKPDYLIKGKISATGIPTLKYFSKKTNQEEEITNVVKDFYLKKPIKRNSQVGEFAFEFRVWNRENESLKLLANEIDKPIKNIKADLDELSGISIYRDNFRVLPYGNKNNDWLRLDKRRVNNPTMRLSNNQIIGYISIGLDSNPELKDQSNREGLVDNQSFEDLKEYVLLILNELEIRRYNERPRENTEPTSHSNLFERFSLKEIVQYINANIPQNETILKLINKKDEEVKEGLTILQNTLARYRRLSTLGFMVDIILHDGGNFLNKIDLCSKRIEIELGKEDVNIELIKKKNSEIIKHRKDFNQLFRRIEPFGGRKRGRPKQIVIEDAIKDQVLLHQAILKKSGIEVKLPDSRNIVTIDESELGIIIMNLLQNSIYWLDETETKEIRIEIERQKEELSIIFSDSGPGIREDSIQSIFEPYFSTKPNGIGLGLTIVGEIVSENNGEFALIDNGPLPGATFKITFKYRV
;
A
#
# COMPACT_ATOMS: atom_id res chain seq x y z
N MET A 1 -19.80 45.18 6.79
CA MET A 1 -20.83 45.16 7.86
C MET A 1 -21.76 43.93 7.73
N LEU A 2 -22.31 43.65 6.55
CA LEU A 2 -23.24 42.51 6.32
C LEU A 2 -22.60 41.13 6.62
N LEU A 3 -21.37 40.93 6.21
CA LEU A 3 -20.61 39.69 6.52
C LEU A 3 -20.40 39.46 8.05
N ARG A 4 -20.21 40.56 8.81
CA ARG A 4 -20.16 40.49 10.28
C ARG A 4 -21.55 40.25 10.87
N TYR A 5 -22.62 40.76 10.29
CA TYR A 5 -23.99 40.59 10.73
C TYR A 5 -24.48 39.16 10.45
N LEU A 6 -24.25 38.65 9.23
CA LEU A 6 -24.53 37.25 8.87
C LEU A 6 -23.70 36.29 9.70
N LYS A 7 -22.41 36.58 9.95
CA LYS A 7 -21.56 35.82 10.83
C LYS A 7 -22.07 35.81 12.27
N LYS A 8 -22.63 36.92 12.76
CA LYS A 8 -23.18 37.06 14.10
C LYS A 8 -24.51 36.32 14.27
N ILE A 9 -25.38 36.35 13.24
CA ILE A 9 -26.64 35.59 13.23
C ILE A 9 -26.34 34.07 13.14
N PHE A 10 -25.42 33.65 12.29
CA PHE A 10 -25.01 32.24 12.18
C PHE A 10 -24.27 31.77 13.44
N TYR A 11 -23.38 32.56 14.04
CA TYR A 11 -22.64 32.18 15.23
C TYR A 11 -23.52 32.08 16.49
N ASN A 12 -24.49 32.95 16.65
CA ASN A 12 -25.41 32.87 17.79
C ASN A 12 -26.38 31.70 17.68
N SER A 13 -26.88 31.40 16.45
CA SER A 13 -27.73 30.22 16.24
C SER A 13 -26.95 28.90 16.37
N VAL A 14 -25.67 28.87 15.99
CA VAL A 14 -24.78 27.70 16.17
C VAL A 14 -24.46 27.48 17.66
N ALA A 15 -24.29 28.55 18.43
CA ALA A 15 -24.05 28.44 19.90
C ALA A 15 -25.32 27.96 20.62
N GLU A 16 -26.52 28.42 20.23
CA GLU A 16 -27.80 27.97 20.79
C GLU A 16 -28.14 26.52 20.39
N LEU A 17 -27.84 26.09 19.17
CA LEU A 17 -28.03 24.71 18.71
C LEU A 17 -27.07 23.71 19.41
N ARG A 18 -25.89 24.17 19.87
CA ARG A 18 -24.97 23.35 20.68
C ARG A 18 -25.54 23.00 22.07
N LEU A 19 -26.57 23.69 22.55
CA LEU A 19 -27.19 23.46 23.85
C LEU A 19 -28.37 22.48 23.81
N ASN A 20 -28.89 22.12 22.67
CA ASN A 20 -30.02 21.18 22.55
C ASN A 20 -29.52 19.74 22.41
N LYS A 21 -29.53 18.99 23.50
CA LYS A 21 -28.85 17.69 23.69
C LYS A 21 -29.34 16.52 22.83
N ASN A 22 -30.39 16.66 22.02
CA ASN A 22 -31.04 15.49 21.38
C ASN A 22 -30.73 15.27 19.89
N GLN A 23 -30.15 16.21 19.16
CA GLN A 23 -29.73 16.02 17.76
C GLN A 23 -28.65 17.03 17.39
N ILE A 24 -27.38 16.73 17.67
CA ILE A 24 -26.29 17.66 17.36
C ILE A 24 -25.51 17.14 16.17
N ARG A 25 -25.92 17.57 14.97
CA ARG A 25 -25.02 17.52 13.82
C ARG A 25 -24.00 18.65 13.93
N ARG A 26 -22.75 18.31 13.72
CA ARG A 26 -21.71 19.30 13.62
C ARG A 26 -21.77 19.99 12.25
N PHE A 27 -21.68 21.32 12.26
CA PHE A 27 -21.56 22.07 11.01
C PHE A 27 -20.17 21.87 10.44
N THR A 28 -20.09 21.39 9.18
CA THR A 28 -18.83 21.18 8.44
C THR A 28 -18.29 22.46 7.81
N GLY A 29 -19.06 23.55 7.83
CA GLY A 29 -18.75 24.84 7.18
C GLY A 29 -18.05 25.81 8.10
N GLU A 30 -16.71 25.80 8.18
CA GLU A 30 -15.95 26.74 9.04
C GLU A 30 -15.58 28.05 8.33
N LYS A 31 -15.30 28.01 7.01
CA LYS A 31 -14.66 29.14 6.29
C LYS A 31 -15.63 30.03 5.51
N GLY A 32 -16.90 29.65 5.36
CA GLY A 32 -17.94 30.43 4.68
C GLY A 32 -17.76 30.62 3.16
N ILE A 33 -16.80 29.88 2.55
CA ILE A 33 -16.47 30.03 1.12
C ILE A 33 -17.36 29.18 0.19
N GLY A 34 -18.14 28.23 0.72
CA GLY A 34 -18.97 27.34 -0.10
C GLY A 34 -19.98 28.06 -0.99
N ARG A 35 -20.47 29.25 -0.56
CA ARG A 35 -21.38 30.07 -1.37
C ARG A 35 -20.75 30.56 -2.68
N PHE A 36 -19.44 30.79 -2.71
CA PHE A 36 -18.74 31.19 -3.92
C PHE A 36 -18.66 30.10 -4.99
N ALA A 37 -18.84 28.84 -4.59
CA ALA A 37 -18.89 27.72 -5.56
C ALA A 37 -20.09 27.85 -6.52
N SER A 38 -21.17 28.52 -6.11
CA SER A 38 -22.32 28.77 -6.98
C SER A 38 -22.01 29.64 -8.19
N SER A 39 -20.98 30.51 -8.13
CA SER A 39 -20.54 31.33 -9.25
C SER A 39 -20.01 30.51 -10.45
N LYS A 40 -19.57 29.27 -10.21
CA LYS A 40 -19.18 28.35 -11.29
C LYS A 40 -20.37 27.69 -11.98
N LEU A 41 -21.53 27.69 -11.33
CA LEU A 41 -22.73 27.00 -11.81
C LEU A 41 -23.73 27.95 -12.50
N ALA A 42 -23.79 29.20 -12.06
CA ALA A 42 -24.76 30.16 -12.56
C ALA A 42 -24.27 31.61 -12.37
N ASP A 43 -24.80 32.53 -13.17
CA ASP A 43 -24.50 33.97 -13.07
C ASP A 43 -25.20 34.60 -11.87
N GLN A 44 -26.35 34.06 -11.43
CA GLN A 44 -27.14 34.63 -10.35
C GLN A 44 -27.52 33.56 -9.32
N LEU A 45 -27.38 33.92 -8.03
CA LEU A 45 -27.79 33.12 -6.90
C LEU A 45 -28.82 33.87 -6.05
N HIS A 46 -30.00 33.30 -5.90
CA HIS A 46 -31.06 33.80 -5.07
C HIS A 46 -31.22 32.91 -3.84
N ILE A 47 -30.92 33.43 -2.66
CA ILE A 47 -30.98 32.69 -1.38
C ILE A 47 -32.23 33.13 -0.66
N ILE A 48 -33.05 32.13 -0.24
CA ILE A 48 -34.21 32.33 0.62
C ILE A 48 -33.99 31.54 1.87
N THR A 49 -33.96 32.17 3.02
CA THR A 49 -33.73 31.46 4.29
C THR A 49 -34.72 31.90 5.37
N LYS A 50 -35.16 30.97 6.19
CA LYS A 50 -36.15 31.20 7.24
C LYS A 50 -35.80 30.42 8.50
N GLN A 51 -35.92 31.06 9.65
CA GLN A 51 -35.96 30.41 10.96
C GLN A 51 -37.41 30.20 11.42
N ILE A 52 -37.61 29.24 12.33
CA ILE A 52 -38.93 28.99 12.93
C ILE A 52 -39.47 30.30 13.50
N SER A 53 -40.76 30.60 13.21
CA SER A 53 -41.48 31.78 13.69
C SER A 53 -40.92 33.14 13.25
N LYS A 54 -40.04 33.18 12.20
CA LYS A 54 -39.54 34.44 11.62
C LYS A 54 -39.94 34.57 10.16
N ASN A 55 -39.77 35.78 9.64
CA ASN A 55 -39.95 36.08 8.22
C ASN A 55 -38.86 35.42 7.36
N GLU A 56 -39.12 35.28 6.07
CA GLU A 56 -38.12 34.90 5.10
C GLU A 56 -37.17 36.06 4.83
N ILE A 57 -35.87 35.77 4.83
CA ILE A 57 -34.83 36.70 4.41
C ILE A 57 -34.38 36.26 3.01
N ILE A 58 -34.43 37.17 2.07
CA ILE A 58 -34.04 37.00 0.68
C ILE A 58 -32.72 37.74 0.46
N VAL A 59 -31.78 37.08 -0.25
CA VAL A 59 -30.49 37.69 -0.62
C VAL A 59 -30.22 37.37 -2.09
N ASP A 60 -29.98 38.39 -2.88
CA ASP A 60 -29.69 38.28 -4.32
C ASP A 60 -28.22 38.57 -4.60
N PHE A 61 -27.55 37.59 -5.19
CA PHE A 61 -26.18 37.73 -5.70
C PHE A 61 -26.18 37.70 -7.22
N ASP A 62 -25.56 38.69 -7.81
CA ASP A 62 -25.19 38.71 -9.22
C ASP A 62 -23.68 38.56 -9.34
N TRP A 63 -23.24 37.39 -9.79
CA TRP A 63 -21.82 37.03 -9.88
C TRP A 63 -21.11 37.80 -11.01
N THR A 64 -21.86 38.29 -12.01
CA THR A 64 -21.30 39.08 -13.13
C THR A 64 -20.68 40.39 -12.63
N LEU A 65 -21.21 40.95 -11.54
CA LEU A 65 -20.66 42.17 -10.92
C LEU A 65 -19.27 41.96 -10.34
N PHE A 66 -18.95 40.70 -9.88
CA PHE A 66 -17.65 40.34 -9.32
C PHE A 66 -16.58 40.04 -10.38
N SER A 67 -16.98 39.90 -11.64
CA SER A 67 -16.08 39.69 -12.78
C SER A 67 -15.63 41.02 -13.41
N ASN A 68 -16.15 42.16 -12.97
CA ASN A 68 -15.81 43.45 -13.49
C ASN A 68 -14.55 44.01 -12.81
N GLU A 69 -13.42 43.98 -13.51
CA GLU A 69 -12.12 44.44 -13.01
C GLU A 69 -12.06 45.94 -12.65
N SER A 70 -13.06 46.74 -13.08
CA SER A 70 -13.13 48.18 -12.83
C SER A 70 -13.89 48.55 -11.54
N VAL A 71 -14.45 47.58 -10.81
CA VAL A 71 -15.25 47.81 -9.62
C VAL A 71 -14.56 47.19 -8.40
N PHE A 72 -14.38 47.95 -7.32
CA PHE A 72 -13.84 47.40 -6.08
C PHE A 72 -14.89 46.57 -5.33
N LEU A 73 -14.43 45.52 -4.58
CA LEU A 73 -15.30 44.61 -3.83
C LEU A 73 -16.22 45.30 -2.80
N ASP A 74 -15.81 46.41 -2.24
CA ASP A 74 -16.59 47.24 -1.29
C ASP A 74 -17.66 48.10 -1.96
N GLU A 75 -17.57 48.31 -3.26
CA GLU A 75 -18.57 49.00 -4.07
C GLU A 75 -19.73 48.12 -4.52
N ILE A 76 -19.53 46.77 -4.49
CA ILE A 76 -20.57 45.81 -4.88
C ILE A 76 -21.62 45.73 -3.79
N LYS A 77 -22.82 46.19 -4.08
CA LYS A 77 -23.96 46.12 -3.18
C LYS A 77 -24.73 44.84 -3.40
N ILE A 78 -24.93 44.09 -2.34
CA ILE A 78 -25.77 42.89 -2.33
C ILE A 78 -27.14 43.28 -1.82
N ASN A 79 -28.18 43.05 -2.60
CA ASN A 79 -29.54 43.32 -2.22
C ASN A 79 -30.08 42.25 -1.30
N TRP A 80 -30.70 42.66 -0.19
CA TRP A 80 -31.43 41.79 0.69
C TRP A 80 -32.67 42.46 1.26
N TYR A 81 -33.71 41.63 1.54
CA TYR A 81 -34.97 42.13 2.11
C TYR A 81 -35.69 41.02 2.86
N GLU A 82 -36.63 41.44 3.72
CA GLU A 82 -37.51 40.50 4.43
C GLU A 82 -38.88 40.49 3.80
N ARG A 83 -39.55 39.34 3.81
CA ARG A 83 -40.95 39.18 3.43
C ARG A 83 -41.66 38.17 4.33
N TYR A 84 -43.00 38.18 4.31
CA TYR A 84 -43.80 37.15 4.95
C TYR A 84 -43.48 35.77 4.33
N PRO A 85 -43.59 34.66 5.13
CA PRO A 85 -43.30 33.32 4.64
C PRO A 85 -44.21 32.92 3.46
N GLU A 86 -43.60 32.63 2.30
CA GLU A 86 -44.29 32.16 1.11
C GLU A 86 -43.79 30.77 0.65
N LEU A 87 -42.49 30.54 0.72
CA LEU A 87 -41.85 29.32 0.19
C LEU A 87 -41.46 28.31 1.27
N ILE A 88 -41.00 28.82 2.43
CA ILE A 88 -40.53 27.95 3.51
C ILE A 88 -41.52 27.95 4.66
N LYS A 89 -42.23 26.82 4.88
CA LYS A 89 -43.27 26.72 5.92
C LYS A 89 -42.69 26.86 7.34
N ASP A 90 -41.72 26.03 7.71
CA ASP A 90 -41.17 26.00 9.07
C ASP A 90 -39.82 26.69 9.17
N SER A 91 -38.74 26.00 8.79
CA SER A 91 -37.39 26.52 8.71
C SER A 91 -36.61 25.88 7.58
N GLY A 92 -35.61 26.58 7.05
CA GLY A 92 -34.79 26.02 5.99
C GLY A 92 -34.12 27.08 5.12
N THR A 93 -33.46 26.63 4.07
CA THR A 93 -32.79 27.48 3.10
C THR A 93 -33.05 26.94 1.69
N SER A 94 -33.48 27.80 0.78
CA SER A 94 -33.59 27.52 -0.65
C SER A 94 -32.53 28.31 -1.41
N LEU A 95 -31.81 27.65 -2.30
CA LEU A 95 -30.83 28.25 -3.21
C LEU A 95 -31.36 28.08 -4.63
N VAL A 96 -31.64 29.22 -5.30
CA VAL A 96 -32.12 29.24 -6.69
C VAL A 96 -31.02 29.79 -7.57
N LEU A 97 -30.51 28.96 -8.46
CA LEU A 97 -29.48 29.31 -9.43
C LEU A 97 -30.16 29.69 -10.75
N LYS A 98 -29.88 30.89 -11.28
CA LYS A 98 -30.42 31.39 -12.53
C LYS A 98 -29.29 31.66 -13.53
N ASN A 99 -29.59 31.51 -14.81
CA ASN A 99 -28.61 31.59 -15.89
C ASN A 99 -27.47 30.60 -15.70
N ILE A 100 -27.84 29.31 -15.72
CA ILE A 100 -26.92 28.17 -15.50
C ILE A 100 -25.88 28.19 -16.63
N THR A 101 -24.59 28.12 -16.27
CA THR A 101 -23.45 28.21 -17.20
C THR A 101 -23.23 26.95 -18.02
N SER A 102 -23.87 25.82 -17.67
CA SER A 102 -23.68 24.55 -18.36
C SER A 102 -24.99 23.80 -18.60
N ILE A 103 -25.06 23.05 -19.70
CA ILE A 103 -26.18 22.18 -20.01
C ILE A 103 -26.11 20.94 -19.12
N TRP A 104 -27.24 20.56 -18.52
CA TRP A 104 -27.40 19.35 -17.73
C TRP A 104 -28.06 18.28 -18.58
N ASP A 105 -27.27 17.28 -19.01
CA ASP A 105 -27.70 16.09 -19.73
C ASP A 105 -27.82 14.88 -18.78
N GLU A 106 -28.23 13.74 -19.31
CA GLU A 106 -28.38 12.51 -18.53
C GLU A 106 -27.07 12.05 -17.89
N ASP A 107 -25.93 12.21 -18.58
CA ASP A 107 -24.64 11.76 -18.07
C ASP A 107 -24.21 12.57 -16.85
N LYS A 108 -24.36 13.90 -16.90
CA LYS A 108 -24.10 14.79 -15.74
C LYS A 108 -25.04 14.52 -14.58
N ILE A 109 -26.31 14.17 -14.84
CA ILE A 109 -27.26 13.81 -13.80
C ILE A 109 -26.88 12.48 -13.16
N ARG A 110 -26.41 11.49 -13.93
CA ARG A 110 -25.86 10.23 -13.40
C ARG A 110 -24.64 10.48 -12.50
N GLU A 111 -23.68 11.30 -12.98
CA GLU A 111 -22.52 11.70 -12.19
C GLU A 111 -22.93 12.41 -10.89
N LEU A 112 -23.93 13.31 -10.94
CA LEU A 112 -24.45 13.96 -9.75
C LEU A 112 -25.05 12.96 -8.76
N ARG A 113 -25.88 12.02 -9.23
CA ARG A 113 -26.46 10.97 -8.38
C ARG A 113 -25.39 10.15 -7.68
N VAL A 114 -24.35 9.73 -8.41
CA VAL A 114 -23.21 8.99 -7.84
C VAL A 114 -22.46 9.85 -6.81
N ALA A 115 -22.20 11.11 -7.12
CA ALA A 115 -21.53 12.02 -6.19
C ALA A 115 -22.36 12.22 -4.89
N LEU A 116 -23.69 12.39 -5.02
CA LEU A 116 -24.60 12.53 -3.89
C LEU A 116 -24.70 11.25 -3.08
N SER A 117 -24.76 10.07 -3.71
CA SER A 117 -24.80 8.77 -3.00
C SER A 117 -23.55 8.50 -2.17
N ARG A 118 -22.44 9.13 -2.53
CA ARG A 118 -21.15 9.03 -1.83
C ARG A 118 -20.94 10.11 -0.77
N LEU A 119 -21.84 11.08 -0.67
CA LEU A 119 -21.66 12.24 0.24
C LEU A 119 -21.69 11.83 1.70
N LEU A 120 -22.55 10.87 2.07
CA LEU A 120 -22.73 10.41 3.44
C LEU A 120 -21.94 9.12 3.72
N SER A 121 -21.48 8.96 4.96
CA SER A 121 -20.75 7.77 5.40
C SER A 121 -21.66 6.52 5.37
N PRO A 122 -21.17 5.38 4.85
CA PRO A 122 -21.90 4.11 4.94
C PRO A 122 -21.74 3.41 6.29
N ILE A 123 -20.69 3.77 7.04
CA ILE A 123 -20.37 3.11 8.32
C ILE A 123 -21.35 3.59 9.40
N THR A 124 -21.71 4.85 9.36
CA THR A 124 -22.63 5.48 10.31
C THR A 124 -23.78 6.14 9.53
N PRO A 125 -24.84 5.39 9.20
CA PRO A 125 -25.99 5.95 8.51
C PRO A 125 -26.60 7.08 9.35
N THR A 126 -26.86 8.21 8.73
CA THR A 126 -27.58 9.32 9.35
C THR A 126 -29.04 9.20 8.96
N GLU A 127 -29.87 8.68 9.85
CA GLU A 127 -31.32 8.52 9.62
C GLU A 127 -32.05 9.87 9.43
N ASP A 128 -31.43 10.95 9.92
CA ASP A 128 -31.96 12.29 9.93
C ASP A 128 -31.50 13.17 8.76
N PHE A 129 -30.78 12.63 7.76
CA PHE A 129 -30.35 13.35 6.55
C PHE A 129 -30.64 12.55 5.29
N LEU A 130 -31.63 13.02 4.54
CA LEU A 130 -32.02 12.43 3.27
C LEU A 130 -31.69 13.39 2.13
N ILE A 131 -31.25 12.84 1.02
CA ILE A 131 -31.05 13.57 -0.23
C ILE A 131 -32.08 13.10 -1.24
N GLU A 132 -32.94 13.99 -1.70
CA GLU A 132 -33.93 13.72 -2.73
C GLU A 132 -33.59 14.55 -3.97
N LEU A 133 -33.55 13.92 -5.14
CA LEU A 133 -33.37 14.58 -6.42
C LEU A 133 -34.74 14.67 -7.11
N LYS A 134 -35.13 15.87 -7.53
CA LYS A 134 -36.35 16.14 -8.30
C LYS A 134 -35.95 16.73 -9.63
N LEU A 135 -36.29 16.06 -10.73
CA LEU A 135 -35.91 16.43 -12.07
C LEU A 135 -37.13 16.77 -12.91
N PRO A 136 -36.96 17.62 -13.95
CA PRO A 136 -38.04 18.02 -14.83
C PRO A 136 -38.52 16.88 -15.71
N LYS A 137 -39.65 17.13 -16.39
CA LYS A 137 -40.27 16.21 -17.33
C LYS A 137 -39.33 15.76 -18.44
N GLY A 138 -39.17 14.45 -18.61
CA GLY A 138 -38.22 13.82 -19.54
C GLY A 138 -36.97 13.25 -18.89
N MET A 139 -36.73 13.52 -17.59
CA MET A 139 -35.62 12.97 -16.80
C MET A 139 -36.11 12.38 -15.46
N GLU A 140 -37.40 12.07 -15.37
CA GLU A 140 -38.07 11.63 -14.14
C GLU A 140 -37.51 10.32 -13.60
N ASP A 141 -36.99 9.45 -14.47
CA ASP A 141 -36.36 8.17 -14.11
C ASP A 141 -35.15 8.33 -13.17
N PHE A 142 -34.53 9.51 -13.16
CA PHE A 142 -33.43 9.84 -12.25
C PHE A 142 -33.88 10.57 -10.98
N SER A 143 -35.17 10.83 -10.81
CA SER A 143 -35.73 11.47 -9.61
C SER A 143 -35.85 10.44 -8.48
N GLY A 144 -35.97 10.92 -7.24
CA GLY A 144 -36.20 10.14 -6.04
C GLY A 144 -35.09 10.27 -4.99
N LEU A 145 -35.21 9.48 -3.95
CA LEU A 145 -34.20 9.39 -2.90
C LEU A 145 -32.88 8.87 -3.46
N ILE A 146 -31.82 9.47 -2.99
CA ILE A 146 -30.47 9.05 -3.34
C ILE A 146 -30.05 7.94 -2.37
N GLU A 147 -30.09 6.73 -2.85
CA GLU A 147 -29.65 5.54 -2.13
C GLU A 147 -28.38 4.97 -2.78
N ARG A 148 -27.70 4.14 -2.03
CA ARG A 148 -26.54 3.42 -2.55
C ARG A 148 -26.99 2.16 -3.27
N PRO A 149 -26.24 1.74 -4.30
CA PRO A 149 -26.52 0.47 -4.97
C PRO A 149 -26.37 -0.71 -4.00
N ASP A 150 -27.32 -1.67 -4.06
CA ASP A 150 -27.28 -2.90 -3.26
C ASP A 150 -26.04 -3.76 -3.49
N THR A 151 -25.40 -3.58 -4.65
CA THR A 151 -24.15 -4.24 -5.02
C THR A 151 -23.10 -4.13 -3.92
N ILE A 152 -23.04 -2.98 -3.22
CA ILE A 152 -22.01 -2.76 -2.19
C ILE A 152 -22.23 -3.54 -0.90
N ASN A 153 -23.46 -4.04 -0.67
CA ASN A 153 -23.82 -4.74 0.58
C ASN A 153 -23.40 -6.21 0.59
N LYS A 154 -22.94 -6.74 -0.55
CA LYS A 154 -22.62 -8.16 -0.76
C LYS A 154 -21.17 -8.34 -1.24
N PRO A 155 -20.16 -7.96 -0.46
CA PRO A 155 -18.75 -8.18 -0.83
C PRO A 155 -18.38 -9.66 -0.69
N ASP A 156 -17.39 -10.11 -1.49
CA ASP A 156 -16.78 -11.43 -1.33
C ASP A 156 -15.82 -11.46 -0.13
N TYR A 157 -15.14 -10.33 0.11
CA TYR A 157 -14.24 -10.14 1.26
C TYR A 157 -14.48 -8.79 1.91
N LEU A 158 -14.43 -8.76 3.22
CA LEU A 158 -14.62 -7.55 4.02
C LEU A 158 -13.62 -7.55 5.18
N ILE A 159 -12.97 -6.41 5.40
CA ILE A 159 -12.27 -6.13 6.66
C ILE A 159 -12.81 -4.84 7.24
N LYS A 160 -13.19 -4.86 8.50
CA LYS A 160 -13.75 -3.69 9.20
C LYS A 160 -13.20 -3.61 10.62
N GLY A 161 -13.21 -2.43 11.19
CA GLY A 161 -12.77 -2.26 12.56
C GLY A 161 -12.50 -0.83 12.94
N LYS A 162 -11.71 -0.68 14.00
CA LYS A 162 -11.31 0.60 14.57
C LYS A 162 -9.84 0.57 14.96
N ILE A 163 -9.20 1.72 14.87
CA ILE A 163 -7.93 1.99 15.54
C ILE A 163 -8.24 2.90 16.72
N SER A 164 -7.83 2.52 17.92
CA SER A 164 -8.03 3.33 19.14
C SER A 164 -7.14 4.58 19.13
N ALA A 165 -7.42 5.52 20.01
CA ALA A 165 -6.58 6.72 20.20
C ALA A 165 -5.11 6.38 20.55
N THR A 166 -4.87 5.20 21.14
CA THR A 166 -3.53 4.68 21.44
C THR A 166 -2.90 3.88 20.29
N GLY A 167 -3.58 3.79 19.14
CA GLY A 167 -3.11 3.05 17.96
C GLY A 167 -3.38 1.54 17.99
N ILE A 168 -4.17 1.04 18.97
CA ILE A 168 -4.50 -0.38 19.07
C ILE A 168 -5.61 -0.74 18.07
N PRO A 169 -5.40 -1.70 17.15
CA PRO A 169 -6.40 -2.14 16.21
C PRO A 169 -7.39 -3.14 16.82
N THR A 170 -8.65 -3.03 16.42
CA THR A 170 -9.68 -4.07 16.57
C THR A 170 -10.18 -4.39 15.16
N LEU A 171 -9.87 -5.57 14.66
CA LEU A 171 -10.11 -5.96 13.27
C LEU A 171 -11.04 -7.16 13.21
N LYS A 172 -11.98 -7.13 12.25
CA LYS A 172 -12.84 -8.25 11.89
C LYS A 172 -12.74 -8.50 10.40
N TYR A 173 -12.53 -9.75 10.04
CA TYR A 173 -12.45 -10.21 8.66
C TYR A 173 -13.64 -11.10 8.33
N PHE A 174 -14.21 -10.93 7.16
CA PHE A 174 -15.26 -11.77 6.61
C PHE A 174 -14.89 -12.26 5.22
N SER A 175 -15.13 -13.52 4.96
CA SER A 175 -15.05 -14.12 3.62
C SER A 175 -16.36 -14.81 3.28
N LYS A 176 -16.89 -14.52 2.08
CA LYS A 176 -18.09 -15.17 1.56
C LYS A 176 -17.88 -16.68 1.37
N LYS A 177 -16.64 -17.11 1.11
CA LYS A 177 -16.29 -18.53 0.93
C LYS A 177 -16.50 -19.35 2.20
N THR A 178 -16.08 -18.82 3.34
CA THR A 178 -16.23 -19.47 4.66
C THR A 178 -17.57 -19.12 5.32
N ASN A 179 -18.19 -18.03 4.88
CA ASN A 179 -19.39 -17.42 5.46
C ASN A 179 -19.27 -17.16 6.98
N GLN A 180 -18.06 -16.85 7.44
CA GLN A 180 -17.75 -16.58 8.84
C GLN A 180 -17.09 -15.22 9.00
N GLU A 181 -17.42 -14.52 10.10
CA GLU A 181 -16.71 -13.33 10.55
C GLU A 181 -15.68 -13.75 11.61
N GLU A 182 -14.43 -13.46 11.38
CA GLU A 182 -13.31 -13.80 12.26
C GLU A 182 -12.77 -12.52 12.91
N GLU A 183 -12.58 -12.53 14.22
CA GLU A 183 -11.87 -11.46 14.92
C GLU A 183 -10.36 -11.72 14.85
N ILE A 184 -9.64 -10.71 14.33
CA ILE A 184 -8.19 -10.82 14.13
C ILE A 184 -7.50 -10.34 15.41
N THR A 185 -7.07 -11.27 16.26
CA THR A 185 -6.42 -10.98 17.55
C THR A 185 -4.90 -10.91 17.46
N ASN A 186 -4.29 -11.61 16.50
CA ASN A 186 -2.83 -11.73 16.36
C ASN A 186 -2.15 -10.55 15.67
N VAL A 187 -2.92 -9.64 15.06
CA VAL A 187 -2.40 -8.45 14.36
C VAL A 187 -1.69 -7.48 15.31
N VAL A 188 -2.03 -7.54 16.59
CA VAL A 188 -1.45 -6.65 17.62
C VAL A 188 0.07 -6.74 17.64
N LYS A 189 0.68 -7.93 17.53
CA LYS A 189 2.14 -8.08 17.47
C LYS A 189 2.73 -7.51 16.18
N ASP A 190 2.11 -7.80 15.03
CA ASP A 190 2.60 -7.35 13.72
C ASP A 190 2.41 -5.84 13.52
N PHE A 191 1.36 -5.26 14.09
CA PHE A 191 1.12 -3.82 14.07
C PHE A 191 2.12 -3.07 14.96
N TYR A 192 2.45 -3.59 16.15
CA TYR A 192 3.41 -2.98 17.06
C TYR A 192 4.86 -3.08 16.60
N LEU A 193 5.17 -3.93 15.64
CA LEU A 193 6.50 -4.10 15.09
C LEU A 193 6.88 -3.03 14.06
N LYS A 194 5.98 -2.10 13.67
CA LYS A 194 6.26 -1.11 12.63
C LYS A 194 6.37 0.31 13.17
N LYS A 195 7.30 1.08 12.60
CA LYS A 195 7.68 2.46 13.01
C LYS A 195 6.56 3.44 13.40
N PRO A 196 5.36 3.46 12.77
CA PRO A 196 4.32 4.40 13.12
C PRO A 196 3.77 4.21 14.53
N ILE A 197 3.85 3.00 15.05
CA ILE A 197 3.22 2.62 16.30
C ILE A 197 4.13 2.86 17.52
N LYS A 198 5.45 2.87 17.34
CA LYS A 198 6.41 3.26 18.40
C LYS A 198 6.46 4.75 18.67
N ARG A 199 5.99 5.58 17.73
CA ARG A 199 5.74 6.99 17.96
C ARG A 199 4.30 7.11 18.47
N ASN A 200 4.06 7.94 19.48
CA ASN A 200 2.71 8.38 19.80
C ASN A 200 2.07 8.89 18.51
N SER A 201 1.34 8.03 17.83
CA SER A 201 0.66 8.40 16.58
C SER A 201 -0.31 9.51 16.91
N GLN A 202 -0.23 10.62 16.19
CA GLN A 202 -1.12 11.76 16.37
C GLN A 202 -2.38 11.64 15.49
N VAL A 203 -2.60 10.47 14.87
CA VAL A 203 -3.79 10.25 14.04
C VAL A 203 -5.07 10.36 14.86
N GLY A 204 -5.09 9.82 16.07
CA GLY A 204 -6.28 9.68 16.89
C GLY A 204 -7.11 8.44 16.52
N GLU A 205 -8.30 8.31 17.15
CA GLU A 205 -9.20 7.19 16.89
C GLU A 205 -9.89 7.34 15.53
N PHE A 206 -9.96 6.24 14.75
CA PHE A 206 -10.74 6.19 13.52
C PHE A 206 -11.31 4.80 13.26
N ALA A 207 -12.45 4.75 12.55
CA ALA A 207 -13.07 3.51 12.09
C ALA A 207 -12.83 3.33 10.58
N PHE A 208 -12.87 2.09 10.13
CA PHE A 208 -12.69 1.77 8.72
C PHE A 208 -13.47 0.53 8.31
N GLU A 209 -13.71 0.44 7.00
CA GLU A 209 -14.31 -0.71 6.36
C GLU A 209 -13.85 -0.80 4.91
N PHE A 210 -13.27 -1.95 4.51
CA PHE A 210 -12.81 -2.21 3.16
C PHE A 210 -13.48 -3.45 2.61
N ARG A 211 -14.09 -3.31 1.43
CA ARG A 211 -14.88 -4.32 0.72
C ARG A 211 -14.24 -4.65 -0.60
N VAL A 212 -14.18 -5.94 -0.95
CA VAL A 212 -13.57 -6.44 -2.18
C VAL A 212 -14.48 -7.46 -2.83
N TRP A 213 -14.58 -7.42 -4.17
CA TRP A 213 -15.33 -8.36 -4.99
C TRP A 213 -14.42 -9.10 -5.94
N ASN A 214 -14.67 -10.39 -6.13
CA ASN A 214 -14.07 -11.14 -7.22
C ASN A 214 -14.75 -10.72 -8.53
N ARG A 215 -13.96 -10.19 -9.46
CA ARG A 215 -14.48 -9.67 -10.74
C ARG A 215 -14.50 -10.71 -11.86
N GLU A 216 -14.31 -11.99 -11.52
CA GLU A 216 -14.45 -13.11 -12.42
C GLU A 216 -15.91 -13.30 -12.82
N ASN A 217 -16.14 -13.75 -14.07
CA ASN A 217 -17.48 -13.86 -14.62
C ASN A 217 -18.41 -14.78 -13.80
N GLU A 218 -17.87 -15.84 -13.20
CA GLU A 218 -18.65 -16.76 -12.37
C GLU A 218 -19.11 -16.09 -11.06
N SER A 219 -18.21 -15.42 -10.36
CA SER A 219 -18.52 -14.69 -9.13
C SER A 219 -19.54 -13.58 -9.38
N LEU A 220 -19.39 -12.84 -10.50
CA LEU A 220 -20.34 -11.80 -10.88
C LEU A 220 -21.71 -12.36 -11.28
N LYS A 221 -21.80 -13.55 -11.89
CA LYS A 221 -23.08 -14.23 -12.17
C LYS A 221 -23.79 -14.61 -10.88
N LEU A 222 -23.05 -15.14 -9.90
CA LEU A 222 -23.63 -15.48 -8.60
C LEU A 222 -24.19 -14.23 -7.89
N LEU A 223 -23.44 -13.14 -7.89
CA LEU A 223 -23.89 -11.87 -7.32
C LEU A 223 -25.09 -11.30 -8.08
N ALA A 224 -25.09 -11.37 -9.42
CA ALA A 224 -26.21 -10.91 -10.25
C ALA A 224 -27.51 -11.62 -9.93
N ASN A 225 -27.46 -12.93 -9.71
CA ASN A 225 -28.63 -13.73 -9.31
C ASN A 225 -29.06 -13.43 -7.87
N GLU A 226 -28.11 -13.13 -6.97
CA GLU A 226 -28.40 -12.84 -5.56
C GLU A 226 -29.13 -11.51 -5.36
N ILE A 227 -28.79 -10.47 -6.15
CA ILE A 227 -29.37 -9.13 -6.03
C ILE A 227 -30.33 -8.77 -7.17
N ASP A 228 -30.66 -9.70 -8.04
CA ASP A 228 -31.52 -9.54 -9.22
C ASP A 228 -31.13 -8.32 -10.08
N LYS A 229 -29.84 -8.24 -10.44
CA LYS A 229 -29.26 -7.11 -11.18
C LYS A 229 -28.37 -7.57 -12.33
N PRO A 230 -28.46 -6.95 -13.53
CA PRO A 230 -27.60 -7.30 -14.66
C PRO A 230 -26.11 -7.10 -14.34
N ILE A 231 -25.25 -8.04 -14.78
CA ILE A 231 -23.78 -8.00 -14.57
C ILE A 231 -23.16 -6.68 -15.04
N LYS A 232 -23.66 -6.12 -16.17
CA LYS A 232 -23.20 -4.83 -16.69
C LYS A 232 -23.37 -3.70 -15.66
N ASN A 233 -24.52 -3.69 -14.98
CA ASN A 233 -24.84 -2.67 -13.97
C ASN A 233 -24.00 -2.89 -12.70
N ILE A 234 -23.79 -4.13 -12.28
CA ILE A 234 -22.91 -4.47 -11.18
C ILE A 234 -21.46 -3.98 -11.43
N LYS A 235 -20.94 -4.25 -12.64
CA LYS A 235 -19.60 -3.75 -13.03
C LYS A 235 -19.54 -2.23 -12.99
N ALA A 236 -20.55 -1.56 -13.51
CA ALA A 236 -20.64 -0.09 -13.47
C ALA A 236 -20.67 0.44 -12.03
N ASP A 237 -21.49 -0.12 -11.15
CA ASP A 237 -21.52 0.26 -9.72
C ASP A 237 -20.16 0.11 -9.05
N LEU A 238 -19.51 -1.05 -9.25
CA LEU A 238 -18.20 -1.33 -8.66
C LEU A 238 -17.10 -0.41 -9.20
N ASP A 239 -17.17 -0.06 -10.49
CA ASP A 239 -16.20 0.85 -11.11
C ASP A 239 -16.42 2.30 -10.67
N GLU A 240 -17.67 2.72 -10.52
CA GLU A 240 -18.01 4.07 -10.10
C GLU A 240 -17.73 4.32 -8.62
N LEU A 241 -17.94 3.31 -7.76
CA LEU A 241 -17.79 3.43 -6.31
C LEU A 241 -16.39 3.05 -5.82
N SER A 242 -15.52 2.55 -6.71
CA SER A 242 -14.17 2.10 -6.36
C SER A 242 -13.30 3.23 -5.76
N GLY A 243 -12.30 2.79 -4.98
CA GLY A 243 -11.38 3.64 -4.26
C GLY A 243 -11.70 3.76 -2.77
N ILE A 244 -10.77 4.37 -2.03
CA ILE A 244 -10.87 4.53 -0.57
C ILE A 244 -11.23 5.97 -0.25
N SER A 245 -12.42 6.15 0.33
CA SER A 245 -13.00 7.44 0.72
C SER A 245 -12.74 7.73 2.20
N ILE A 246 -12.48 8.99 2.52
CA ILE A 246 -12.39 9.51 3.89
C ILE A 246 -13.67 10.29 4.20
N TYR A 247 -14.25 10.02 5.35
CA TYR A 247 -15.42 10.73 5.88
C TYR A 247 -15.06 11.39 7.21
N ARG A 248 -15.36 12.68 7.33
CA ARG A 248 -15.23 13.43 8.57
C ARG A 248 -16.61 13.79 9.10
N ASP A 249 -16.88 13.39 10.35
CA ASP A 249 -18.19 13.61 10.98
C ASP A 249 -19.34 13.22 10.03
N ASN A 250 -19.20 12.06 9.37
CA ASN A 250 -20.11 11.45 8.38
C ASN A 250 -20.18 12.11 7.00
N PHE A 251 -19.43 13.17 6.73
CA PHE A 251 -19.36 13.78 5.41
C PHE A 251 -18.05 13.48 4.69
N ARG A 252 -18.16 13.20 3.40
CA ARG A 252 -17.02 12.85 2.56
C ARG A 252 -16.03 14.00 2.43
N VAL A 253 -14.75 13.71 2.61
CA VAL A 253 -13.64 14.63 2.34
C VAL A 253 -13.15 14.38 0.92
N LEU A 254 -13.36 15.34 0.03
CA LEU A 254 -12.84 15.28 -1.33
C LEU A 254 -11.33 15.57 -1.34
N PRO A 255 -10.53 14.99 -2.29
CA PRO A 255 -10.95 14.16 -3.43
C PRO A 255 -10.89 12.65 -3.15
N TYR A 256 -10.69 12.23 -1.87
CA TYR A 256 -10.48 10.84 -1.51
C TYR A 256 -11.63 9.93 -1.96
N GLY A 257 -11.25 8.80 -2.59
CA GLY A 257 -12.18 7.85 -3.16
C GLY A 257 -12.78 8.27 -4.52
N ASN A 258 -12.33 9.35 -5.17
CA ASN A 258 -12.62 9.60 -6.57
C ASN A 258 -11.91 8.56 -7.45
N LYS A 259 -12.52 8.17 -8.55
CA LYS A 259 -12.03 7.14 -9.48
C LYS A 259 -10.55 7.35 -9.87
N ASN A 260 -10.15 8.61 -10.08
CA ASN A 260 -8.80 8.97 -10.51
C ASN A 260 -7.87 9.36 -9.35
N ASN A 261 -8.29 9.15 -8.09
CA ASN A 261 -7.50 9.51 -6.91
C ASN A 261 -7.01 8.25 -6.19
N ASP A 262 -5.87 7.74 -6.62
CA ASP A 262 -5.14 6.65 -5.95
C ASP A 262 -4.13 7.21 -4.94
N TRP A 263 -4.65 7.85 -3.86
CA TRP A 263 -3.84 8.53 -2.85
C TRP A 263 -2.94 7.59 -2.01
N LEU A 264 -3.24 6.29 -2.02
CA LEU A 264 -2.44 5.23 -1.38
C LEU A 264 -1.48 4.53 -2.34
N ARG A 265 -1.47 4.91 -3.63
CA ARG A 265 -0.66 4.29 -4.69
C ARG A 265 -0.88 2.78 -4.80
N LEU A 266 -2.13 2.33 -4.69
CA LEU A 266 -2.50 0.92 -4.74
C LEU A 266 -2.18 0.30 -6.10
N ASP A 267 -2.41 1.03 -7.18
CA ASP A 267 -2.12 0.56 -8.54
C ASP A 267 -0.62 0.30 -8.74
N LYS A 268 0.24 1.17 -8.20
CA LYS A 268 1.69 0.96 -8.20
C LYS A 268 2.09 -0.27 -7.38
N ARG A 269 1.46 -0.49 -6.22
CA ARG A 269 1.70 -1.68 -5.39
C ARG A 269 1.30 -2.96 -6.14
N ARG A 270 0.18 -2.92 -6.88
CA ARG A 270 -0.28 -4.04 -7.68
C ARG A 270 0.64 -4.35 -8.87
N VAL A 271 1.18 -3.35 -9.56
CA VAL A 271 2.17 -3.56 -10.62
C VAL A 271 3.37 -4.35 -10.10
N ASN A 272 3.82 -4.04 -8.89
CA ASN A 272 4.95 -4.73 -8.25
C ASN A 272 4.60 -6.14 -7.75
N ASN A 273 3.32 -6.41 -7.45
CA ASN A 273 2.84 -7.70 -6.94
C ASN A 273 1.40 -7.95 -7.41
N PRO A 274 1.21 -8.38 -8.68
CA PRO A 274 -0.11 -8.47 -9.31
C PRO A 274 -1.00 -9.57 -8.75
N THR A 275 -0.40 -10.59 -8.13
CA THR A 275 -1.12 -11.79 -7.66
C THR A 275 -1.80 -11.56 -6.31
N MET A 276 -1.15 -10.83 -5.42
CA MET A 276 -1.60 -10.64 -4.06
C MET A 276 -2.27 -9.28 -3.84
N ARG A 277 -1.69 -8.20 -4.40
CA ARG A 277 -2.11 -6.82 -4.14
C ARG A 277 -3.37 -6.45 -4.89
N LEU A 278 -4.18 -5.60 -4.26
CA LEU A 278 -5.38 -5.02 -4.82
C LEU A 278 -5.06 -3.66 -5.47
N SER A 279 -5.65 -3.39 -6.63
CA SER A 279 -5.63 -2.06 -7.24
C SER A 279 -6.77 -1.18 -6.71
N ASN A 280 -6.64 0.13 -6.92
CA ASN A 280 -7.63 1.11 -6.46
C ASN A 280 -9.04 0.82 -6.99
N ASN A 281 -9.16 0.30 -8.20
CA ASN A 281 -10.44 -0.05 -8.82
C ASN A 281 -11.05 -1.40 -8.34
N GLN A 282 -10.36 -2.16 -7.50
CA GLN A 282 -10.83 -3.46 -6.98
C GLN A 282 -11.38 -3.37 -5.56
N ILE A 283 -11.25 -2.22 -4.91
CA ILE A 283 -11.63 -2.01 -3.53
C ILE A 283 -12.62 -0.86 -3.40
N ILE A 284 -13.59 -1.01 -2.53
CA ILE A 284 -14.44 0.08 -2.05
C ILE A 284 -14.14 0.22 -0.56
N GLY A 285 -13.54 1.34 -0.19
CA GLY A 285 -13.07 1.57 1.17
C GLY A 285 -13.65 2.83 1.79
N TYR A 286 -13.86 2.75 3.09
CA TYR A 286 -14.40 3.83 3.91
C TYR A 286 -13.55 4.00 5.16
N ILE A 287 -13.14 5.24 5.44
CA ILE A 287 -12.43 5.63 6.66
C ILE A 287 -13.24 6.74 7.31
N SER A 288 -13.58 6.57 8.58
CA SER A 288 -14.35 7.55 9.35
C SER A 288 -13.46 8.19 10.40
N ILE A 289 -13.28 9.51 10.30
CA ILE A 289 -12.54 10.37 11.24
C ILE A 289 -13.48 11.42 11.82
N GLY A 290 -13.11 11.99 12.96
CA GLY A 290 -13.85 13.10 13.59
C GLY A 290 -12.96 14.31 13.77
N LEU A 291 -13.54 15.50 13.85
CA LEU A 291 -12.77 16.72 14.07
C LEU A 291 -12.15 16.76 15.47
N ASP A 292 -12.87 16.23 16.48
CA ASP A 292 -12.40 16.20 17.87
C ASP A 292 -11.47 15.01 18.14
N SER A 293 -11.74 13.86 17.53
CA SER A 293 -10.91 12.65 17.69
C SER A 293 -9.61 12.69 16.87
N ASN A 294 -9.58 13.49 15.79
CA ASN A 294 -8.45 13.58 14.86
C ASN A 294 -8.02 15.03 14.58
N PRO A 295 -7.63 15.84 15.60
CA PRO A 295 -7.39 17.28 15.46
C PRO A 295 -6.21 17.62 14.55
N GLU A 296 -5.25 16.70 14.39
CA GLU A 296 -4.08 16.91 13.52
C GLU A 296 -4.33 16.56 12.05
N LEU A 297 -5.39 15.82 11.75
CA LEU A 297 -5.84 15.60 10.36
C LEU A 297 -6.65 16.82 9.90
N LYS A 298 -6.01 17.88 9.45
CA LYS A 298 -6.66 19.15 9.07
C LYS A 298 -7.04 19.20 7.61
N ASP A 299 -8.19 19.79 7.29
CA ASP A 299 -8.59 20.02 5.89
C ASP A 299 -7.77 21.15 5.29
N GLN A 300 -7.38 21.01 4.03
CA GLN A 300 -6.77 22.09 3.25
C GLN A 300 -7.74 23.25 3.11
N SER A 301 -7.21 24.46 2.91
CA SER A 301 -8.02 25.68 2.83
C SER A 301 -8.98 25.68 1.64
N ASN A 302 -8.60 25.05 0.54
CA ASN A 302 -9.41 24.87 -0.67
C ASN A 302 -10.39 23.66 -0.58
N ARG A 303 -10.36 22.88 0.51
CA ARG A 303 -11.12 21.63 0.71
C ARG A 303 -10.84 20.53 -0.32
N GLU A 304 -9.68 20.56 -0.93
CA GLU A 304 -9.23 19.54 -1.88
C GLU A 304 -8.32 18.49 -1.23
N GLY A 305 -8.60 18.13 0.02
CA GLY A 305 -7.91 17.10 0.75
C GLY A 305 -7.52 17.49 2.17
N LEU A 306 -6.80 16.57 2.80
CA LEU A 306 -6.15 16.79 4.10
C LEU A 306 -4.78 17.43 3.89
N VAL A 307 -4.32 18.18 4.87
CA VAL A 307 -2.96 18.73 4.89
C VAL A 307 -1.96 17.57 4.96
N ASP A 308 -0.97 17.61 4.07
CA ASP A 308 0.10 16.62 4.04
C ASP A 308 1.06 16.86 5.21
N ASN A 309 0.84 16.15 6.30
CA ASN A 309 1.60 16.21 7.54
C ASN A 309 1.88 14.80 8.07
N GLN A 310 2.63 14.68 9.17
CA GLN A 310 3.00 13.40 9.74
C GLN A 310 1.77 12.55 10.12
N SER A 311 0.71 13.16 10.65
CA SER A 311 -0.52 12.43 11.02
C SER A 311 -1.23 11.83 9.80
N PHE A 312 -1.19 12.51 8.66
CA PHE A 312 -1.74 11.97 7.42
C PHE A 312 -0.87 10.84 6.84
N GLU A 313 0.45 10.94 6.94
CA GLU A 313 1.36 9.85 6.57
C GLU A 313 1.14 8.63 7.48
N ASP A 314 1.00 8.83 8.79
CA ASP A 314 0.69 7.77 9.75
C ASP A 314 -0.67 7.11 9.43
N LEU A 315 -1.69 7.89 9.03
CA LEU A 315 -2.97 7.35 8.56
C LEU A 315 -2.79 6.45 7.34
N LYS A 316 -2.01 6.89 6.34
CA LYS A 316 -1.70 6.09 5.14
C LYS A 316 -1.05 4.76 5.53
N GLU A 317 -0.09 4.78 6.45
CA GLU A 317 0.58 3.57 6.91
C GLU A 317 -0.39 2.60 7.60
N TYR A 318 -1.26 3.08 8.51
CA TYR A 318 -2.30 2.25 9.12
C TYR A 318 -3.21 1.60 8.09
N VAL A 319 -3.68 2.38 7.12
CA VAL A 319 -4.56 1.88 6.05
C VAL A 319 -3.86 0.80 5.23
N LEU A 320 -2.58 1.00 4.88
CA LEU A 320 -1.80 0.01 4.14
C LEU A 320 -1.56 -1.27 4.93
N LEU A 321 -1.42 -1.19 6.27
CA LEU A 321 -1.31 -2.35 7.14
C LEU A 321 -2.62 -3.16 7.18
N ILE A 322 -3.76 -2.47 7.31
CA ILE A 322 -5.08 -3.09 7.30
C ILE A 322 -5.34 -3.78 5.95
N LEU A 323 -5.01 -3.10 4.85
CA LEU A 323 -5.12 -3.67 3.51
C LEU A 323 -4.21 -4.90 3.34
N ASN A 324 -3.02 -4.86 3.89
CA ASN A 324 -2.10 -6.00 3.86
C ASN A 324 -2.69 -7.23 4.54
N GLU A 325 -3.38 -7.08 5.69
CA GLU A 325 -4.10 -8.18 6.35
C GLU A 325 -5.21 -8.76 5.45
N LEU A 326 -6.02 -7.91 4.84
CA LEU A 326 -7.05 -8.34 3.90
C LEU A 326 -6.45 -9.09 2.70
N GLU A 327 -5.38 -8.57 2.12
CA GLU A 327 -4.69 -9.14 0.97
C GLU A 327 -4.07 -10.51 1.26
N ILE A 328 -3.41 -10.67 2.42
CA ILE A 328 -2.82 -11.94 2.87
C ILE A 328 -3.91 -13.00 3.05
N ARG A 329 -4.98 -12.70 3.79
CA ARG A 329 -6.06 -13.65 4.05
C ARG A 329 -6.76 -14.06 2.77
N ARG A 330 -7.12 -13.10 1.91
CA ARG A 330 -7.69 -13.38 0.59
C ARG A 330 -6.77 -14.26 -0.27
N TYR A 331 -5.46 -14.03 -0.22
CA TYR A 331 -4.48 -14.84 -0.94
C TYR A 331 -4.42 -16.26 -0.40
N ASN A 332 -4.43 -16.44 0.92
CA ASN A 332 -4.35 -17.74 1.57
C ASN A 332 -5.60 -18.61 1.38
N GLU A 333 -6.76 -18.01 1.10
CA GLU A 333 -8.01 -18.72 0.80
C GLU A 333 -8.09 -19.30 -0.62
N ARG A 334 -7.09 -19.09 -1.46
CA ARG A 334 -7.08 -19.67 -2.82
C ARG A 334 -7.04 -21.19 -2.75
N PRO A 335 -7.68 -21.90 -3.71
CA PRO A 335 -7.50 -23.34 -3.86
C PRO A 335 -6.02 -23.65 -4.07
N ARG A 336 -5.47 -24.57 -3.30
CA ARG A 336 -4.10 -25.04 -3.43
C ARG A 336 -4.11 -26.53 -3.73
N GLU A 337 -3.20 -26.99 -4.58
CA GLU A 337 -2.87 -28.39 -4.69
C GLU A 337 -2.08 -28.81 -3.45
N ASN A 338 -2.41 -29.97 -2.86
CA ASN A 338 -1.78 -30.52 -1.67
C ASN A 338 -0.29 -30.82 -1.96
N THR A 339 0.59 -29.95 -1.48
CA THR A 339 2.05 -30.15 -1.51
C THR A 339 2.60 -29.91 -0.11
N GLU A 340 3.62 -30.66 0.28
CA GLU A 340 4.30 -30.49 1.57
C GLU A 340 4.84 -29.05 1.72
N PRO A 341 4.47 -28.34 2.80
CA PRO A 341 4.54 -26.88 2.84
C PRO A 341 5.88 -26.30 3.28
N THR A 342 6.86 -27.11 3.66
CA THR A 342 8.07 -26.66 4.38
C THR A 342 9.32 -26.54 3.53
N SER A 343 9.29 -27.01 2.28
CA SER A 343 10.44 -26.93 1.37
C SER A 343 10.09 -26.29 0.04
N HIS A 344 11.05 -25.59 -0.55
CA HIS A 344 10.94 -25.09 -1.92
C HIS A 344 11.06 -26.27 -2.88
N SER A 345 9.94 -26.71 -3.47
CA SER A 345 9.97 -27.66 -4.60
C SER A 345 10.31 -26.89 -5.88
N ASN A 346 11.13 -27.52 -6.75
CA ASN A 346 11.44 -26.95 -8.05
C ASN A 346 10.13 -26.69 -8.81
N LEU A 347 9.76 -25.42 -8.97
CA LEU A 347 8.52 -24.98 -9.64
C LEU A 347 8.38 -25.58 -11.04
N PHE A 348 9.50 -25.89 -11.68
CA PHE A 348 9.55 -26.32 -13.08
C PHE A 348 9.47 -27.85 -13.23
N GLU A 349 9.80 -28.64 -12.20
CA GLU A 349 9.62 -30.10 -12.25
C GLU A 349 8.16 -30.52 -12.34
N ARG A 350 7.25 -29.75 -11.76
CA ARG A 350 5.80 -30.00 -11.80
C ARG A 350 5.19 -29.93 -13.21
N PHE A 351 5.85 -29.27 -14.15
CA PHE A 351 5.40 -29.16 -15.54
C PHE A 351 5.98 -30.24 -16.46
N SER A 352 6.72 -31.21 -15.90
CA SER A 352 7.30 -32.30 -16.68
C SER A 352 6.23 -33.34 -17.07
N LEU A 353 6.15 -33.65 -18.36
CA LEU A 353 5.26 -34.69 -18.87
C LEU A 353 5.91 -36.09 -18.83
N LYS A 354 7.07 -36.26 -18.14
CA LYS A 354 7.82 -37.50 -18.06
C LYS A 354 6.99 -38.69 -17.58
N GLU A 355 6.18 -38.52 -16.57
CA GLU A 355 5.32 -39.60 -16.04
C GLU A 355 4.26 -40.02 -17.06
N ILE A 356 3.65 -39.05 -17.76
CA ILE A 356 2.67 -39.31 -18.80
C ILE A 356 3.32 -40.06 -19.95
N VAL A 357 4.53 -39.63 -20.37
CA VAL A 357 5.31 -40.30 -21.42
C VAL A 357 5.67 -41.72 -21.00
N GLN A 358 6.09 -41.95 -19.78
CA GLN A 358 6.40 -43.28 -19.24
C GLN A 358 5.16 -44.17 -19.18
N TYR A 359 4.03 -43.66 -18.73
CA TYR A 359 2.77 -44.39 -18.65
C TYR A 359 2.29 -44.84 -20.04
N ILE A 360 2.38 -43.98 -21.06
CA ILE A 360 1.96 -44.28 -22.42
C ILE A 360 2.91 -45.29 -23.08
N ASN A 361 4.22 -45.15 -22.88
CA ASN A 361 5.20 -46.11 -23.38
C ASN A 361 4.99 -47.51 -22.78
N ALA A 362 4.56 -47.59 -21.51
CA ALA A 362 4.31 -48.87 -20.83
C ALA A 362 2.98 -49.53 -21.25
N ASN A 363 1.92 -48.73 -21.48
CA ASN A 363 0.56 -49.28 -21.64
C ASN A 363 -0.02 -49.19 -23.06
N ILE A 364 0.52 -48.30 -23.92
CA ILE A 364 -0.01 -48.07 -25.29
C ILE A 364 1.15 -47.91 -26.28
N PRO A 365 2.08 -48.86 -26.40
CA PRO A 365 3.30 -48.69 -27.20
C PRO A 365 3.07 -48.64 -28.74
N GLN A 366 1.87 -49.02 -29.22
CA GLN A 366 1.58 -49.09 -30.66
C GLN A 366 1.03 -47.79 -31.28
N ASN A 367 0.82 -46.73 -30.50
CA ASN A 367 0.25 -45.50 -31.04
C ASN A 367 1.31 -44.39 -31.25
N GLU A 368 2.08 -44.52 -32.33
CA GLU A 368 3.11 -43.56 -32.70
C GLU A 368 2.60 -42.11 -32.83
N THR A 369 1.34 -41.93 -33.20
CA THR A 369 0.75 -40.60 -33.38
C THR A 369 0.58 -39.86 -32.05
N ILE A 370 0.10 -40.56 -31.00
CA ILE A 370 -0.04 -40.02 -29.67
C ILE A 370 1.33 -39.69 -29.06
N LEU A 371 2.30 -40.60 -29.20
CA LEU A 371 3.66 -40.38 -28.72
C LEU A 371 4.33 -39.18 -29.41
N LYS A 372 4.18 -39.01 -30.71
CA LYS A 372 4.69 -37.83 -31.41
C LYS A 372 4.03 -36.54 -30.96
N LEU A 373 2.72 -36.54 -30.69
CA LEU A 373 1.98 -35.36 -30.22
C LEU A 373 2.41 -34.97 -28.81
N ILE A 374 2.59 -35.92 -27.92
CA ILE A 374 3.00 -35.67 -26.53
C ILE A 374 4.46 -35.21 -26.47
N ASN A 375 5.36 -35.85 -27.23
CA ASN A 375 6.75 -35.41 -27.31
C ASN A 375 6.86 -33.97 -27.84
N LYS A 376 6.06 -33.63 -28.88
CA LYS A 376 5.99 -32.24 -29.35
C LYS A 376 5.49 -31.29 -28.29
N LYS A 377 4.47 -31.66 -27.49
CA LYS A 377 3.96 -30.84 -26.39
C LYS A 377 4.97 -30.73 -25.26
N ASP A 378 5.71 -31.78 -24.94
CA ASP A 378 6.79 -31.75 -23.94
C ASP A 378 7.91 -30.77 -24.35
N GLU A 379 8.26 -30.75 -25.67
CA GLU A 379 9.21 -29.77 -26.20
C GLU A 379 8.68 -28.33 -26.10
N GLU A 380 7.42 -28.06 -26.51
CA GLU A 380 6.79 -26.75 -26.39
C GLU A 380 6.73 -26.27 -24.93
N VAL A 381 6.43 -27.16 -23.98
CA VAL A 381 6.43 -26.88 -22.54
C VAL A 381 7.85 -26.55 -22.04
N LYS A 382 8.86 -27.36 -22.45
CA LYS A 382 10.26 -27.10 -22.09
C LYS A 382 10.78 -25.76 -22.62
N GLU A 383 10.43 -25.41 -23.88
CA GLU A 383 10.76 -24.10 -24.45
C GLU A 383 10.10 -22.97 -23.65
N GLY A 384 8.81 -23.07 -23.32
CA GLY A 384 8.08 -22.12 -22.50
C GLY A 384 8.69 -21.96 -21.10
N LEU A 385 9.06 -23.07 -20.46
CA LEU A 385 9.76 -23.08 -19.17
C LEU A 385 11.13 -22.40 -19.25
N THR A 386 11.88 -22.63 -20.33
CA THR A 386 13.18 -21.97 -20.56
C THR A 386 13.02 -20.45 -20.67
N ILE A 387 11.99 -19.99 -21.35
CA ILE A 387 11.66 -18.55 -21.45
C ILE A 387 11.31 -17.98 -20.07
N LEU A 388 10.50 -18.69 -19.29
CA LEU A 388 10.14 -18.30 -17.94
C LEU A 388 11.36 -18.25 -17.01
N GLN A 389 12.22 -19.26 -17.04
CA GLN A 389 13.48 -19.28 -16.28
C GLN A 389 14.39 -18.11 -16.64
N ASN A 390 14.55 -17.82 -17.93
CA ASN A 390 15.32 -16.66 -18.39
C ASN A 390 14.70 -15.33 -17.93
N THR A 391 13.38 -15.24 -17.91
CA THR A 391 12.65 -14.07 -17.44
C THR A 391 12.82 -13.89 -15.94
N LEU A 392 12.67 -14.94 -15.14
CA LEU A 392 12.95 -14.92 -13.70
C LEU A 392 14.40 -14.57 -13.40
N ALA A 393 15.35 -15.10 -14.16
CA ALA A 393 16.76 -14.74 -14.03
C ALA A 393 17.02 -13.24 -14.31
N ARG A 394 16.28 -12.64 -15.26
CA ARG A 394 16.34 -11.18 -15.51
C ARG A 394 15.74 -10.39 -14.35
N TYR A 395 14.58 -10.78 -13.83
CA TYR A 395 13.97 -10.15 -12.65
C TYR A 395 14.86 -10.25 -11.41
N ARG A 396 15.48 -11.41 -11.18
CA ARG A 396 16.48 -11.65 -10.14
C ARG A 396 17.62 -10.62 -10.21
N ARG A 397 18.20 -10.42 -11.40
CA ARG A 397 19.25 -9.44 -11.62
C ARG A 397 18.77 -8.01 -11.39
N LEU A 398 17.59 -7.65 -11.87
CA LEU A 398 17.03 -6.30 -11.68
C LEU A 398 16.74 -6.00 -10.20
N SER A 399 16.21 -6.95 -9.45
CA SER A 399 15.96 -6.79 -8.01
C SER A 399 17.27 -6.61 -7.23
N THR A 400 18.28 -7.43 -7.54
CA THR A 400 19.61 -7.32 -6.95
C THR A 400 20.29 -6.00 -7.31
N LEU A 401 20.17 -5.57 -8.58
CA LEU A 401 20.73 -4.30 -9.05
C LEU A 401 20.08 -3.10 -8.34
N GLY A 402 18.75 -3.11 -8.16
CA GLY A 402 18.02 -2.06 -7.44
C GLY A 402 18.57 -1.84 -6.02
N PHE A 403 18.80 -2.92 -5.28
CA PHE A 403 19.39 -2.84 -3.95
C PHE A 403 20.87 -2.37 -3.97
N MET A 404 21.65 -2.84 -4.95
CA MET A 404 23.04 -2.39 -5.10
C MET A 404 23.13 -0.90 -5.41
N VAL A 405 22.17 -0.35 -6.17
CA VAL A 405 22.08 1.10 -6.42
C VAL A 405 21.86 1.86 -5.11
N ASP A 406 21.02 1.38 -4.20
CA ASP A 406 20.81 2.02 -2.90
C ASP A 406 22.08 2.01 -2.04
N ILE A 407 22.84 0.90 -2.03
CA ILE A 407 24.16 0.84 -1.35
C ILE A 407 25.15 1.81 -1.99
N ILE A 408 25.24 1.86 -3.33
CA ILE A 408 26.14 2.77 -4.03
C ILE A 408 25.79 4.22 -3.72
N LEU A 409 24.52 4.60 -3.76
CA LEU A 409 24.08 5.96 -3.51
C LEU A 409 24.29 6.37 -2.05
N HIS A 410 23.98 5.48 -1.11
CA HIS A 410 24.11 5.77 0.33
C HIS A 410 25.57 5.71 0.80
N ASP A 411 26.24 4.57 0.63
CA ASP A 411 27.58 4.36 1.18
C ASP A 411 28.67 4.99 0.30
N GLY A 412 28.52 4.86 -1.02
CA GLY A 412 29.41 5.51 -1.98
C GLY A 412 29.33 7.03 -1.88
N GLY A 413 28.12 7.61 -1.76
CA GLY A 413 27.90 9.03 -1.51
C GLY A 413 28.57 9.50 -0.21
N ASN A 414 28.47 8.71 0.86
CA ASN A 414 29.12 9.02 2.13
C ASN A 414 30.66 9.06 2.03
N PHE A 415 31.27 8.14 1.28
CA PHE A 415 32.73 8.18 1.06
C PHE A 415 33.17 9.40 0.24
N LEU A 416 32.42 9.74 -0.82
CA LEU A 416 32.68 10.92 -1.65
C LEU A 416 32.55 12.21 -0.84
N ASN A 417 31.48 12.34 -0.02
CA ASN A 417 31.31 13.49 0.86
C ASN A 417 32.44 13.65 1.87
N LYS A 418 32.93 12.54 2.44
CA LYS A 418 34.10 12.60 3.36
C LYS A 418 35.36 13.02 2.64
N ILE A 419 35.60 12.56 1.41
CA ILE A 419 36.73 12.99 0.58
C ILE A 419 36.65 14.49 0.29
N ASP A 420 35.43 14.97 -0.12
CA ASP A 420 35.20 16.40 -0.41
C ASP A 420 35.42 17.28 0.83
N LEU A 421 34.90 16.88 2.00
CA LEU A 421 35.12 17.58 3.26
C LEU A 421 36.62 17.66 3.64
N CYS A 422 37.38 16.56 3.46
CA CYS A 422 38.80 16.56 3.71
C CYS A 422 39.56 17.45 2.72
N SER A 423 39.18 17.44 1.44
CA SER A 423 39.76 18.29 0.39
C SER A 423 39.50 19.77 0.68
N LYS A 424 38.27 20.17 0.99
CA LYS A 424 37.94 21.55 1.39
C LYS A 424 38.70 22.01 2.63
N ARG A 425 38.92 21.10 3.60
CA ARG A 425 39.68 21.43 4.79
C ARG A 425 41.15 21.69 4.48
N ILE A 426 41.75 20.94 3.54
CA ILE A 426 43.12 21.18 3.05
C ILE A 426 43.18 22.54 2.34
N GLU A 427 42.23 22.85 1.47
CA GLU A 427 42.16 24.11 0.74
C GLU A 427 42.09 25.33 1.68
N ILE A 428 41.21 25.26 2.69
CA ILE A 428 41.09 26.32 3.72
C ILE A 428 42.41 26.48 4.49
N GLU A 429 43.09 25.38 4.82
CA GLU A 429 44.35 25.43 5.56
C GLU A 429 45.47 26.03 4.74
N LEU A 430 45.54 25.71 3.44
CA LEU A 430 46.51 26.28 2.49
C LEU A 430 46.33 27.80 2.25
N GLY A 431 45.13 28.33 2.48
CA GLY A 431 44.83 29.77 2.38
C GLY A 431 45.19 30.60 3.60
N LYS A 432 45.76 30.00 4.66
CA LYS A 432 46.18 30.70 5.87
C LYS A 432 47.64 31.19 5.75
N GLU A 433 47.96 32.29 6.45
CA GLU A 433 49.35 32.79 6.53
C GLU A 433 50.26 31.80 7.27
N ASP A 434 49.73 31.10 8.28
CA ASP A 434 50.47 30.05 9.01
C ASP A 434 49.85 28.68 8.70
N VAL A 435 50.43 27.93 7.80
CA VAL A 435 49.94 26.67 7.25
C VAL A 435 50.32 25.49 8.14
N ASN A 436 49.34 24.78 8.69
CA ASN A 436 49.57 23.56 9.46
C ASN A 436 49.76 22.34 8.56
N ILE A 437 51.01 22.03 8.24
CA ILE A 437 51.42 20.92 7.36
C ILE A 437 51.01 19.55 7.94
N GLU A 438 51.02 19.37 9.27
CA GLU A 438 50.61 18.11 9.90
C GLU A 438 49.10 17.84 9.69
N LEU A 439 48.26 18.88 9.79
CA LEU A 439 46.83 18.77 9.51
C LEU A 439 46.60 18.38 8.05
N ILE A 440 47.34 18.97 7.12
CA ILE A 440 47.25 18.64 5.67
C ILE A 440 47.60 17.18 5.43
N LYS A 441 48.74 16.72 5.99
CA LYS A 441 49.16 15.31 5.88
C LYS A 441 48.11 14.35 6.45
N LYS A 442 47.52 14.68 7.61
CA LYS A 442 46.46 13.90 8.22
C LYS A 442 45.23 13.83 7.32
N LYS A 443 44.74 14.96 6.78
CA LYS A 443 43.59 14.99 5.89
C LYS A 443 43.81 14.27 4.57
N ASN A 444 45.03 14.37 4.01
CA ASN A 444 45.40 13.59 2.81
C ASN A 444 45.39 12.07 3.08
N SER A 445 45.87 11.64 4.25
CA SER A 445 45.81 10.23 4.66
C SER A 445 44.35 9.74 4.82
N GLU A 446 43.44 10.57 5.34
CA GLU A 446 42.00 10.29 5.43
C GLU A 446 41.39 10.16 4.02
N ILE A 447 41.75 11.02 3.06
CA ILE A 447 41.33 10.91 1.65
C ILE A 447 41.77 9.57 1.04
N ILE A 448 43.01 9.19 1.23
CA ILE A 448 43.57 7.93 0.71
C ILE A 448 42.80 6.73 1.31
N LYS A 449 42.50 6.78 2.61
CA LYS A 449 41.68 5.75 3.29
C LYS A 449 40.29 5.65 2.69
N HIS A 450 39.55 6.76 2.60
CA HIS A 450 38.17 6.77 2.07
C HIS A 450 38.12 6.35 0.59
N ARG A 451 39.15 6.69 -0.21
CA ARG A 451 39.26 6.19 -1.58
C ARG A 451 39.46 4.68 -1.63
N LYS A 452 40.26 4.10 -0.71
CA LYS A 452 40.40 2.63 -0.61
C LYS A 452 39.08 1.96 -0.23
N ASP A 453 38.38 2.50 0.76
CA ASP A 453 37.09 1.99 1.21
C ASP A 453 36.03 2.03 0.07
N PHE A 454 35.99 3.13 -0.70
CA PHE A 454 35.16 3.28 -1.88
C PHE A 454 35.47 2.24 -2.96
N ASN A 455 36.76 2.03 -3.29
CA ASN A 455 37.14 1.02 -4.25
C ASN A 455 36.84 -0.41 -3.78
N GLN A 456 36.94 -0.69 -2.48
CA GLN A 456 36.50 -2.00 -1.93
C GLN A 456 35.01 -2.21 -2.06
N LEU A 457 34.17 -1.18 -1.84
CA LEU A 457 32.74 -1.24 -2.07
C LEU A 457 32.45 -1.65 -3.52
N PHE A 458 33.08 -0.99 -4.49
CA PHE A 458 32.86 -1.32 -5.91
C PHE A 458 33.29 -2.75 -6.27
N ARG A 459 34.41 -3.23 -5.77
CA ARG A 459 34.88 -4.61 -5.99
C ARG A 459 33.90 -5.65 -5.46
N ARG A 460 33.23 -5.38 -4.32
CA ARG A 460 32.23 -6.27 -3.73
C ARG A 460 30.93 -6.27 -4.53
N ILE A 461 30.59 -5.16 -5.21
CA ILE A 461 29.39 -5.03 -6.03
C ILE A 461 29.62 -5.54 -7.46
N GLU A 462 30.85 -5.54 -7.94
CA GLU A 462 31.23 -5.96 -9.31
C GLU A 462 30.67 -7.33 -9.74
N PRO A 463 30.64 -8.38 -8.89
CA PRO A 463 30.05 -9.69 -9.24
C PRO A 463 28.59 -9.61 -9.66
N PHE A 464 27.82 -8.62 -9.17
CA PHE A 464 26.40 -8.43 -9.46
C PHE A 464 26.14 -7.54 -10.70
N GLY A 465 27.18 -6.94 -11.27
CA GLY A 465 27.11 -5.92 -12.33
C GLY A 465 26.82 -6.45 -13.76
N GLY A 466 26.04 -7.52 -13.92
CA GLY A 466 25.45 -7.89 -15.21
C GLY A 466 26.33 -8.72 -16.14
N ARG A 467 27.44 -9.28 -15.69
CA ARG A 467 28.20 -10.29 -16.45
C ARG A 467 27.39 -11.56 -16.59
N LYS A 468 27.62 -12.35 -17.67
CA LYS A 468 27.09 -13.71 -17.83
C LYS A 468 27.38 -14.51 -16.55
N ARG A 469 26.44 -15.42 -16.16
CA ARG A 469 26.59 -16.35 -15.03
C ARG A 469 28.08 -16.77 -14.89
N GLY A 470 28.67 -16.57 -13.72
CA GLY A 470 30.03 -16.97 -13.44
C GLY A 470 30.18 -18.50 -13.56
N ARG A 471 31.39 -18.98 -13.76
CA ARG A 471 31.61 -20.43 -13.64
C ARG A 471 31.73 -20.78 -12.17
N PRO A 472 31.10 -21.89 -11.70
CA PRO A 472 31.30 -22.36 -10.35
C PRO A 472 32.79 -22.48 -10.04
N LYS A 473 33.21 -21.96 -8.90
CA LYS A 473 34.59 -21.99 -8.40
C LYS A 473 34.61 -22.63 -7.03
N GLN A 474 35.76 -23.17 -6.66
CA GLN A 474 35.99 -23.53 -5.27
C GLN A 474 36.19 -22.23 -4.46
N ILE A 475 35.29 -22.00 -3.52
CA ILE A 475 35.33 -20.85 -2.61
C ILE A 475 35.25 -21.32 -1.16
N VAL A 476 35.80 -20.52 -0.25
CA VAL A 476 35.56 -20.67 1.19
C VAL A 476 34.23 -19.99 1.49
N ILE A 477 33.24 -20.78 1.89
CA ILE A 477 31.85 -20.31 2.02
C ILE A 477 31.72 -19.25 3.11
N GLU A 478 32.48 -19.37 4.19
CA GLU A 478 32.51 -18.43 5.30
C GLU A 478 33.04 -17.05 4.88
N ASP A 479 34.08 -17.02 4.03
CA ASP A 479 34.63 -15.76 3.51
C ASP A 479 33.60 -15.04 2.64
N ALA A 480 32.89 -15.76 1.78
CA ALA A 480 31.83 -15.20 0.94
C ALA A 480 30.63 -14.69 1.77
N ILE A 481 30.21 -15.41 2.82
CA ILE A 481 29.17 -14.97 3.75
C ILE A 481 29.61 -13.70 4.48
N LYS A 482 30.84 -13.68 4.99
CA LYS A 482 31.42 -12.52 5.68
C LYS A 482 31.44 -11.27 4.79
N ASP A 483 31.81 -11.43 3.52
CA ASP A 483 31.80 -10.31 2.58
C ASP A 483 30.40 -9.74 2.37
N GLN A 484 29.37 -10.57 2.31
CA GLN A 484 27.97 -10.11 2.22
C GLN A 484 27.53 -9.37 3.49
N VAL A 485 27.87 -9.86 4.68
CA VAL A 485 27.58 -9.18 5.95
C VAL A 485 28.30 -7.83 6.01
N LEU A 486 29.55 -7.75 5.54
CA LEU A 486 30.32 -6.50 5.48
C LEU A 486 29.70 -5.48 4.51
N LEU A 487 29.09 -5.91 3.40
CA LEU A 487 28.32 -5.02 2.49
C LEU A 487 27.12 -4.37 3.20
N HIS A 488 26.48 -5.09 4.14
CA HIS A 488 25.33 -4.60 4.88
C HIS A 488 25.70 -3.92 6.21
N GLN A 489 27.01 -3.79 6.54
CA GLN A 489 27.48 -3.34 7.86
C GLN A 489 26.93 -1.97 8.29
N ALA A 490 26.79 -1.03 7.35
CA ALA A 490 26.26 0.30 7.65
C ALA A 490 24.81 0.23 8.13
N ILE A 491 23.97 -0.54 7.44
CA ILE A 491 22.54 -0.74 7.77
C ILE A 491 22.44 -1.54 9.09
N LEU A 492 23.17 -2.64 9.23
CA LEU A 492 23.17 -3.47 10.44
C LEU A 492 23.53 -2.66 11.69
N LYS A 493 24.59 -1.84 11.62
CA LYS A 493 24.99 -0.95 12.72
C LYS A 493 23.93 0.10 13.04
N LYS A 494 23.32 0.70 12.00
CA LYS A 494 22.27 1.71 12.19
C LYS A 494 21.02 1.12 12.87
N SER A 495 20.68 -0.12 12.54
CA SER A 495 19.54 -0.85 13.12
C SER A 495 19.88 -1.55 14.44
N GLY A 496 21.15 -1.52 14.89
CA GLY A 496 21.60 -2.17 16.13
C GLY A 496 21.56 -3.70 16.08
N ILE A 497 21.74 -4.29 14.87
CA ILE A 497 21.66 -5.74 14.66
C ILE A 497 23.05 -6.36 14.82
N GLU A 498 23.17 -7.36 15.71
CA GLU A 498 24.35 -8.19 15.88
C GLU A 498 24.29 -9.38 14.92
N VAL A 499 25.39 -9.67 14.22
CA VAL A 499 25.51 -10.84 13.34
C VAL A 499 26.59 -11.76 13.85
N LYS A 500 26.24 -12.99 14.19
CA LYS A 500 27.16 -14.06 14.57
C LYS A 500 27.48 -14.92 13.35
N LEU A 501 28.75 -15.00 13.02
CA LEU A 501 29.29 -15.74 11.86
C LEU A 501 29.88 -17.07 12.28
N PRO A 502 29.92 -18.08 11.39
CA PRO A 502 30.55 -19.36 11.67
C PRO A 502 32.08 -19.23 11.74
N ASP A 503 32.70 -19.98 12.67
CA ASP A 503 34.16 -20.07 12.84
C ASP A 503 34.79 -21.24 12.06
N SER A 504 34.02 -21.95 11.24
CA SER A 504 34.50 -23.05 10.42
C SER A 504 35.19 -22.56 9.15
N ARG A 505 35.75 -23.49 8.37
CA ARG A 505 36.32 -23.18 7.05
C ARG A 505 36.02 -24.34 6.09
N ASN A 506 34.99 -24.12 5.24
CA ASN A 506 34.49 -25.11 4.32
C ASN A 506 34.64 -24.64 2.87
N ILE A 507 35.14 -25.53 2.01
CA ILE A 507 35.28 -25.25 0.58
C ILE A 507 34.08 -25.86 -0.14
N VAL A 508 33.44 -25.05 -0.99
CA VAL A 508 32.31 -25.44 -1.84
C VAL A 508 32.57 -25.00 -3.29
N THR A 509 31.98 -25.74 -4.22
CA THR A 509 32.01 -25.36 -5.65
C THR A 509 30.68 -24.73 -6.02
N ILE A 510 30.62 -23.41 -6.03
CA ILE A 510 29.43 -22.60 -6.36
C ILE A 510 29.86 -21.29 -7.03
N ASP A 511 28.95 -20.66 -7.74
CA ASP A 511 29.15 -19.26 -8.18
C ASP A 511 29.04 -18.34 -6.95
N GLU A 512 30.10 -17.62 -6.66
CA GLU A 512 30.20 -16.70 -5.53
C GLU A 512 29.09 -15.62 -5.55
N SER A 513 28.70 -15.16 -6.75
CA SER A 513 27.60 -14.21 -6.90
C SER A 513 26.24 -14.81 -6.57
N GLU A 514 26.02 -16.10 -6.87
CA GLU A 514 24.78 -16.79 -6.51
C GLU A 514 24.67 -16.98 -4.99
N LEU A 515 25.74 -17.40 -4.32
CA LEU A 515 25.79 -17.46 -2.86
C LEU A 515 25.54 -16.07 -2.25
N GLY A 516 26.14 -15.03 -2.82
CA GLY A 516 25.92 -13.65 -2.39
C GLY A 516 24.46 -13.22 -2.49
N ILE A 517 23.75 -13.59 -3.57
CA ILE A 517 22.31 -13.31 -3.74
C ILE A 517 21.47 -14.04 -2.67
N ILE A 518 21.80 -15.30 -2.36
CA ILE A 518 21.14 -16.06 -1.30
C ILE A 518 21.23 -15.31 0.03
N ILE A 519 22.46 -15.04 0.48
CA ILE A 519 22.72 -14.41 1.77
C ILE A 519 22.12 -13.01 1.84
N MET A 520 22.22 -12.24 0.76
CA MET A 520 21.65 -10.89 0.68
C MET A 520 20.12 -10.90 0.89
N ASN A 521 19.39 -11.81 0.21
CA ASN A 521 17.93 -11.89 0.36
C ASN A 521 17.50 -12.25 1.79
N LEU A 522 18.22 -13.19 2.42
CA LEU A 522 17.95 -13.57 3.80
C LEU A 522 18.28 -12.43 4.77
N LEU A 523 19.44 -11.77 4.63
CA LEU A 523 19.82 -10.60 5.44
C LEU A 523 18.78 -9.46 5.33
N GLN A 524 18.33 -9.13 4.12
CA GLN A 524 17.31 -8.10 3.92
C GLN A 524 15.98 -8.44 4.58
N ASN A 525 15.60 -9.71 4.56
CA ASN A 525 14.40 -10.16 5.25
C ASN A 525 14.56 -9.98 6.77
N SER A 526 15.65 -10.46 7.34
CA SER A 526 15.88 -10.34 8.78
C SER A 526 16.08 -8.88 9.22
N ILE A 527 16.81 -8.05 8.48
CA ILE A 527 16.93 -6.61 8.78
C ILE A 527 15.56 -5.94 8.86
N TYR A 528 14.65 -6.27 7.93
CA TYR A 528 13.30 -5.69 7.93
C TYR A 528 12.50 -6.12 9.17
N TRP A 529 12.55 -7.40 9.55
CA TRP A 529 11.75 -7.93 10.66
C TRP A 529 12.36 -7.65 12.03
N LEU A 530 13.68 -7.46 12.10
CA LEU A 530 14.39 -7.10 13.33
C LEU A 530 14.36 -5.60 13.65
N ASP A 531 13.94 -4.74 12.74
CA ASP A 531 13.99 -3.28 12.95
C ASP A 531 13.28 -2.85 14.24
N GLU A 532 12.30 -3.63 14.69
CA GLU A 532 11.42 -3.30 15.81
C GLU A 532 11.40 -4.31 16.96
N THR A 533 12.26 -5.34 16.93
CA THR A 533 12.40 -6.29 18.03
C THR A 533 13.32 -5.74 19.14
N GLU A 534 13.12 -6.20 20.37
CA GLU A 534 13.99 -5.84 21.50
C GLU A 534 15.38 -6.46 21.36
N THR A 535 15.42 -7.75 21.01
CA THR A 535 16.67 -8.46 20.69
C THR A 535 16.86 -8.50 19.18
N LYS A 536 18.05 -8.09 18.70
CA LYS A 536 18.34 -7.97 17.29
C LYS A 536 19.59 -8.77 16.95
N GLU A 537 19.42 -10.07 16.81
CA GLU A 537 20.48 -11.01 16.47
C GLU A 537 20.19 -11.76 15.18
N ILE A 538 21.20 -11.92 14.35
CA ILE A 538 21.21 -12.85 13.22
C ILE A 538 22.35 -13.84 13.49
N ARG A 539 22.09 -15.14 13.31
CA ARG A 539 23.07 -16.18 13.50
C ARG A 539 23.17 -17.04 12.25
N ILE A 540 24.40 -17.21 11.76
CA ILE A 540 24.69 -18.04 10.59
C ILE A 540 25.62 -19.16 11.06
N GLU A 541 25.19 -20.40 10.90
CA GLU A 541 25.95 -21.60 11.26
C GLU A 541 26.14 -22.46 10.02
N ILE A 542 27.23 -23.24 9.99
CA ILE A 542 27.52 -24.18 8.92
C ILE A 542 27.67 -25.57 9.53
N GLU A 543 26.87 -26.49 9.06
CA GLU A 543 26.95 -27.93 9.39
C GLU A 543 27.48 -28.70 8.21
N ARG A 544 28.48 -29.56 8.43
CA ARG A 544 29.02 -30.44 7.41
C ARG A 544 28.76 -31.89 7.77
N GLN A 545 28.09 -32.58 6.88
CA GLN A 545 27.92 -34.03 6.90
C GLN A 545 28.69 -34.64 5.71
N LYS A 546 28.86 -35.99 5.68
CA LYS A 546 29.75 -36.65 4.71
C LYS A 546 29.60 -36.18 3.25
N GLU A 547 28.38 -35.97 2.79
CA GLU A 547 28.07 -35.62 1.41
C GLU A 547 27.26 -34.31 1.28
N GLU A 548 26.99 -33.63 2.41
CA GLU A 548 26.14 -32.46 2.48
C GLU A 548 26.79 -31.35 3.31
N LEU A 549 26.58 -30.11 2.89
CA LEU A 549 26.86 -28.92 3.68
C LEU A 549 25.59 -28.11 3.79
N SER A 550 25.23 -27.78 5.02
CA SER A 550 24.06 -26.97 5.32
C SER A 550 24.46 -25.63 5.90
N ILE A 551 23.87 -24.56 5.39
CA ILE A 551 23.89 -23.23 5.99
C ILE A 551 22.60 -23.08 6.78
N ILE A 552 22.70 -22.82 8.08
CA ILE A 552 21.56 -22.50 8.94
C ILE A 552 21.58 -21.01 9.19
N PHE A 553 20.57 -20.32 8.71
CA PHE A 553 20.41 -18.88 8.83
C PHE A 553 19.22 -18.58 9.74
N SER A 554 19.46 -18.03 10.93
CA SER A 554 18.44 -17.73 11.93
C SER A 554 18.41 -16.26 12.29
N ASP A 555 17.22 -15.74 12.63
CA ASP A 555 17.06 -14.42 13.22
C ASP A 555 16.25 -14.45 14.52
N SER A 556 16.37 -13.41 15.33
CA SER A 556 15.59 -13.22 16.56
C SER A 556 14.28 -12.43 16.32
N GLY A 557 13.78 -12.43 15.09
CA GLY A 557 12.56 -11.73 14.69
C GLY A 557 11.28 -12.39 15.21
N PRO A 558 10.11 -11.94 14.72
CA PRO A 558 8.81 -12.48 15.16
C PRO A 558 8.49 -13.89 14.64
N GLY A 559 9.38 -14.49 13.82
CA GLY A 559 9.11 -15.75 13.15
C GLY A 559 8.20 -15.61 11.93
N ILE A 560 7.70 -16.75 11.44
CA ILE A 560 6.76 -16.82 10.33
C ILE A 560 5.36 -17.14 10.87
N ARG A 561 4.36 -16.42 10.41
CA ARG A 561 2.95 -16.66 10.78
C ARG A 561 2.52 -18.05 10.27
N GLU A 562 1.80 -18.81 11.09
CA GLU A 562 1.31 -20.15 10.76
C GLU A 562 0.50 -20.17 9.46
N ASP A 563 -0.38 -19.17 9.25
CA ASP A 563 -1.21 -19.04 8.05
C ASP A 563 -0.40 -18.73 6.77
N SER A 564 0.83 -18.30 6.92
CA SER A 564 1.72 -17.89 5.83
C SER A 564 2.79 -18.92 5.49
N ILE A 565 3.06 -19.90 6.36
CA ILE A 565 4.13 -20.90 6.18
C ILE A 565 4.07 -21.58 4.80
N GLN A 566 2.86 -21.94 4.36
CA GLN A 566 2.65 -22.60 3.06
C GLN A 566 2.89 -21.71 1.86
N SER A 567 2.89 -20.39 2.04
CA SER A 567 2.96 -19.42 0.94
C SER A 567 4.31 -18.73 0.84
N ILE A 568 5.17 -18.79 1.84
CA ILE A 568 6.41 -17.97 1.89
C ILE A 568 7.37 -18.23 0.73
N PHE A 569 7.32 -19.41 0.13
CA PHE A 569 8.15 -19.80 -1.02
C PHE A 569 7.45 -19.52 -2.37
N GLU A 570 6.14 -19.18 -2.36
CA GLU A 570 5.41 -18.88 -3.58
C GLU A 570 5.85 -17.54 -4.18
N PRO A 571 5.98 -17.44 -5.52
CA PRO A 571 6.28 -16.18 -6.18
C PRO A 571 5.23 -15.12 -5.87
N TYR A 572 5.69 -13.89 -5.64
CA TYR A 572 4.85 -12.73 -5.34
C TYR A 572 4.11 -12.80 -3.99
N PHE A 573 4.37 -13.79 -3.14
CA PHE A 573 3.87 -13.75 -1.77
C PHE A 573 4.76 -12.86 -0.89
N SER A 574 4.17 -11.92 -0.16
CA SER A 574 4.90 -11.06 0.77
C SER A 574 4.00 -10.53 1.87
N THR A 575 4.41 -10.72 3.10
CA THR A 575 3.78 -10.12 4.27
C THR A 575 4.22 -8.68 4.51
N LYS A 576 5.25 -8.19 3.79
CA LYS A 576 5.66 -6.77 3.82
C LYS A 576 4.69 -5.94 2.98
N PRO A 577 4.15 -4.79 3.48
CA PRO A 577 3.15 -3.97 2.77
C PRO A 577 3.54 -3.55 1.35
N ASN A 578 4.84 -3.31 1.12
CA ASN A 578 5.39 -2.91 -0.18
C ASN A 578 6.35 -3.97 -0.75
N GLY A 579 6.32 -5.20 -0.21
CA GLY A 579 7.18 -6.29 -0.66
C GLY A 579 6.72 -6.85 -2.01
N ILE A 580 7.67 -7.12 -2.90
CA ILE A 580 7.42 -7.76 -4.21
C ILE A 580 7.11 -9.26 -4.02
N GLY A 581 7.69 -9.90 -3.00
CA GLY A 581 7.47 -11.33 -2.71
C GLY A 581 8.27 -12.27 -3.61
N LEU A 582 9.46 -11.88 -4.05
CA LEU A 582 10.34 -12.70 -4.88
C LEU A 582 11.61 -13.18 -4.15
N GLY A 583 11.93 -12.63 -2.98
CA GLY A 583 13.22 -12.89 -2.31
C GLY A 583 13.45 -14.36 -1.98
N LEU A 584 12.53 -15.01 -1.27
CA LEU A 584 12.66 -16.43 -0.90
C LEU A 584 12.51 -17.36 -2.11
N THR A 585 11.69 -17.00 -3.08
CA THR A 585 11.59 -17.72 -4.36
C THR A 585 12.93 -17.72 -5.10
N ILE A 586 13.60 -16.55 -5.17
CA ILE A 586 14.94 -16.42 -5.79
C ILE A 586 15.97 -17.31 -5.07
N VAL A 587 15.93 -17.33 -3.74
CA VAL A 587 16.81 -18.22 -2.94
C VAL A 587 16.55 -19.67 -3.30
N GLY A 588 15.29 -20.12 -3.29
CA GLY A 588 14.91 -21.48 -3.61
C GLY A 588 15.33 -21.92 -5.02
N GLU A 589 15.13 -21.06 -6.02
CA GLU A 589 15.53 -21.35 -7.39
C GLU A 589 17.06 -21.47 -7.54
N ILE A 590 17.85 -20.58 -6.92
CA ILE A 590 19.32 -20.67 -6.94
C ILE A 590 19.79 -21.96 -6.27
N VAL A 591 19.23 -22.30 -5.11
CA VAL A 591 19.60 -23.50 -4.37
C VAL A 591 19.24 -24.76 -5.17
N SER A 592 18.05 -24.81 -5.76
CA SER A 592 17.60 -25.92 -6.61
C SER A 592 18.47 -26.07 -7.88
N GLU A 593 18.86 -24.98 -8.54
CA GLU A 593 19.77 -24.99 -9.69
C GLU A 593 21.16 -25.53 -9.33
N ASN A 594 21.55 -25.48 -8.06
CA ASN A 594 22.78 -26.05 -7.53
C ASN A 594 22.56 -27.44 -6.86
N ASN A 595 21.47 -28.13 -7.18
CA ASN A 595 21.09 -29.44 -6.63
C ASN A 595 20.99 -29.45 -5.09
N GLY A 596 20.62 -28.33 -4.51
CA GLY A 596 20.42 -28.15 -3.08
C GLY A 596 18.96 -28.20 -2.65
N GLU A 597 18.73 -28.12 -1.36
CA GLU A 597 17.42 -28.02 -0.73
C GLU A 597 17.33 -26.74 0.10
N PHE A 598 16.20 -26.05 0.05
CA PHE A 598 15.92 -24.84 0.82
C PHE A 598 14.62 -25.03 1.62
N ALA A 599 14.72 -24.98 2.94
CA ALA A 599 13.60 -25.25 3.84
C ALA A 599 13.53 -24.27 5.01
N LEU A 600 12.33 -24.04 5.52
CA LEU A 600 12.08 -23.44 6.84
C LEU A 600 12.13 -24.57 7.88
N ILE A 601 12.82 -24.34 9.00
CA ILE A 601 12.89 -25.31 10.11
C ILE A 601 12.37 -24.69 11.41
N ASP A 602 11.66 -25.49 12.22
CA ASP A 602 10.94 -24.99 13.41
C ASP A 602 11.86 -24.77 14.63
N ASN A 603 12.91 -25.54 14.79
CA ASN A 603 13.78 -25.51 15.98
C ASN A 603 15.16 -24.95 15.65
N GLY A 604 15.22 -23.66 15.35
CA GLY A 604 16.50 -23.00 15.10
C GLY A 604 17.19 -22.48 16.36
N PRO A 605 18.44 -22.01 16.25
CA PRO A 605 19.21 -21.46 17.37
C PRO A 605 18.68 -20.13 17.91
N LEU A 606 17.77 -19.46 17.20
CA LEU A 606 17.11 -18.20 17.59
C LEU A 606 15.59 -18.33 17.49
N PRO A 607 14.82 -17.53 18.24
CA PRO A 607 13.36 -17.68 18.34
C PRO A 607 12.58 -17.25 17.09
N GLY A 608 13.21 -16.57 16.12
CA GLY A 608 12.56 -16.08 14.93
C GLY A 608 12.54 -17.08 13.78
N ALA A 609 12.67 -16.59 12.54
CA ALA A 609 12.71 -17.46 11.38
C ALA A 609 14.06 -18.16 11.24
N THR A 610 14.03 -19.47 10.95
CA THR A 610 15.24 -20.24 10.67
C THR A 610 15.13 -20.95 9.33
N PHE A 611 16.04 -20.61 8.42
CA PHE A 611 16.13 -21.23 7.11
C PHE A 611 17.35 -22.15 7.02
N LYS A 612 17.15 -23.33 6.48
CA LYS A 612 18.21 -24.30 6.19
C LYS A 612 18.41 -24.41 4.68
N ILE A 613 19.66 -24.24 4.24
CA ILE A 613 20.09 -24.38 2.84
C ILE A 613 21.09 -25.52 2.80
N THR A 614 20.78 -26.59 2.11
CA THR A 614 21.63 -27.78 2.02
C THR A 614 22.14 -27.94 0.60
N PHE A 615 23.45 -28.04 0.42
CA PHE A 615 24.11 -28.37 -0.85
C PHE A 615 24.66 -29.79 -0.79
N LYS A 616 24.43 -30.57 -1.85
CA LYS A 616 24.99 -31.92 -2.00
C LYS A 616 26.30 -31.85 -2.77
N TYR A 617 27.33 -32.46 -2.23
CA TYR A 617 28.61 -32.62 -2.96
C TYR A 617 28.72 -34.01 -3.53
N ARG A 618 29.28 -34.08 -4.72
CA ARG A 618 29.99 -35.30 -5.10
C ARG A 618 31.43 -35.15 -4.62
N VAL A 619 31.85 -36.02 -3.70
CA VAL A 619 33.26 -36.16 -3.25
C VAL A 619 34.13 -36.53 -4.45
#